data_a879717b39931b5048635fbffd5bf6ec
#
_entry.id   a879717b39931b5048635fbffd5bf6ec
#
_cell.length_a   1.000
_cell.length_b   1.000
_cell.length_c   1.000
_cell.angle_alpha   90.00
_cell.angle_beta   90.00
_cell.angle_gamma   90.00
#
_symmetry.space_group_name_H-M   'P 1'
#
loop_
_entity.id
_entity.type
_entity.pdbx_description
1 polymer ?
#
loop_
_entity_poly.entity_id
_entity_poly.type
_entity_poly.pdbx_seq_one_letter_code
_entity_poly.pdbx_strand_id
1 'polypeptide(L)'
;YQINTGLDNMVGGTGWSAGTWGRGTWNSSAEVTVETQLRLWSHDNFGEDLLINPRDSGIFYWDKTQGLTTRAVELSAATTGAANGTKTSVPQVVKQILVSDTDRHVIAFGSDGLGANSSATQGDGVQDPLLIRFSSQENAIDWFPTATNTAGDLRLGTGSTFMQAIETKREILVFTDKSLHSMQFIGPPLQFGI
;
A
#
# COMPACT_ATOMS: atom_id res chain seq x y z
N TYR A 1 9.86 -23.50 -3.94
CA TYR A 1 9.57 -22.15 -3.41
C TYR A 1 9.99 -22.12 -1.95
N GLN A 2 10.95 -21.30 -1.62
CA GLN A 2 11.28 -21.04 -0.22
C GLN A 2 10.53 -19.78 0.19
N ILE A 3 9.43 -19.97 0.90
CA ILE A 3 8.71 -18.86 1.53
C ILE A 3 9.55 -18.47 2.74
N ASN A 4 9.99 -17.23 2.80
CA ASN A 4 10.58 -16.70 4.02
C ASN A 4 9.45 -16.51 5.03
N THR A 5 9.27 -17.49 5.90
CA THR A 5 8.21 -17.50 6.93
C THR A 5 8.52 -16.57 8.11
N GLY A 6 9.65 -15.87 8.07
CA GLY A 6 10.14 -15.07 9.19
C GLY A 6 11.11 -15.87 10.06
N LEU A 7 11.40 -15.35 11.24
CA LEU A 7 12.26 -16.01 12.21
C LEU A 7 11.48 -17.10 12.96
N ASP A 8 12.05 -18.31 13.06
CA ASP A 8 11.46 -19.41 13.84
C ASP A 8 11.35 -19.09 15.33
N ASN A 9 12.19 -18.19 15.81
CA ASN A 9 12.21 -17.74 17.20
C ASN A 9 12.25 -16.22 17.29
N MET A 10 11.31 -15.68 18.01
CA MET A 10 11.25 -14.25 18.31
C MET A 10 12.12 -13.96 19.52
N VAL A 11 13.20 -13.21 19.35
CA VAL A 11 13.97 -12.68 20.44
C VAL A 11 13.38 -11.35 20.85
N GLY A 12 12.53 -11.35 21.84
CA GLY A 12 11.89 -10.14 22.36
C GLY A 12 12.80 -9.37 23.30
N GLY A 13 12.83 -8.06 23.12
CA GLY A 13 13.35 -7.12 24.09
C GLY A 13 14.83 -6.80 24.01
N THR A 14 15.17 -5.69 24.66
CA THR A 14 16.53 -5.24 24.95
C THR A 14 16.88 -5.63 26.40
N GLY A 15 18.05 -6.11 26.67
CA GLY A 15 18.49 -6.42 28.04
C GLY A 15 19.43 -7.62 28.15
N TRP A 16 19.79 -7.94 29.39
CA TRP A 16 20.80 -8.92 29.71
C TRP A 16 20.45 -10.38 29.39
N SER A 17 19.24 -10.71 29.13
CA SER A 17 18.79 -12.05 28.70
C SER A 17 18.19 -12.08 27.31
N ALA A 18 18.28 -10.98 26.57
CA ALA A 18 17.71 -10.90 25.26
C ALA A 18 18.73 -11.34 24.20
N GLY A 19 18.57 -12.54 23.68
CA GLY A 19 19.36 -13.06 22.57
C GLY A 19 20.67 -13.76 22.96
N THR A 20 21.54 -13.96 21.95
CA THR A 20 22.80 -14.67 22.12
C THR A 20 23.88 -13.79 22.77
N TRP A 21 24.75 -14.41 23.58
CA TRP A 21 25.93 -13.77 24.15
C TRP A 21 26.84 -13.19 23.05
N GLY A 22 27.42 -12.01 23.29
CA GLY A 22 28.35 -11.38 22.35
C GLY A 22 27.75 -10.39 21.35
N ARG A 23 26.53 -9.94 21.58
CA ARG A 23 25.81 -8.96 20.75
C ARG A 23 26.14 -7.49 21.03
N GLY A 24 27.25 -7.13 21.33
CA GLY A 24 27.60 -5.72 21.60
C GLY A 24 28.90 -5.60 22.38
N THR A 25 29.30 -4.36 22.61
CA THR A 25 30.47 -4.06 23.43
C THR A 25 30.16 -4.27 24.92
N TRP A 26 31.18 -4.55 25.71
CA TRP A 26 31.07 -4.65 27.17
C TRP A 26 30.36 -3.39 27.72
N ASN A 27 29.39 -3.60 28.60
CA ASN A 27 28.59 -2.55 29.23
C ASN A 27 27.62 -1.79 28.31
N SER A 28 27.29 -2.34 27.15
CA SER A 28 26.18 -1.86 26.33
C SER A 28 25.10 -2.93 26.18
N SER A 29 23.83 -2.54 26.32
CA SER A 29 22.73 -3.41 25.94
C SER A 29 22.77 -3.62 24.43
N ALA A 30 22.60 -4.85 23.97
CA ALA A 30 22.41 -5.08 22.55
C ALA A 30 21.12 -4.36 22.09
N GLU A 31 21.23 -3.48 21.15
CA GLU A 31 20.05 -2.98 20.44
C GLU A 31 19.51 -4.11 19.57
N VAL A 32 18.47 -4.74 20.07
CA VAL A 32 17.67 -5.67 19.29
C VAL A 32 16.43 -4.92 18.83
N THR A 33 16.54 -4.24 17.74
CA THR A 33 15.38 -3.82 16.96
C THR A 33 14.85 -5.02 16.17
N VAL A 34 14.29 -5.99 16.87
CA VAL A 34 13.42 -6.97 16.22
C VAL A 34 12.00 -6.49 16.40
N GLU A 35 11.61 -5.54 15.61
CA GLU A 35 10.20 -5.32 15.36
C GLU A 35 9.71 -6.48 14.50
N THR A 36 9.30 -7.56 15.14
CA THR A 36 8.47 -8.57 14.50
C THR A 36 7.10 -7.96 14.31
N GLN A 37 6.96 -7.14 13.33
CA GLN A 37 5.66 -6.67 12.90
C GLN A 37 4.91 -7.85 12.32
N LEU A 38 3.72 -8.10 12.81
CA LEU A 38 2.77 -8.96 12.15
C LEU A 38 2.58 -8.41 10.72
N ARG A 39 3.05 -9.14 9.72
CA ARG A 39 2.84 -8.76 8.33
C ARG A 39 1.42 -9.06 7.94
N LEU A 40 0.63 -8.01 7.85
CA LEU A 40 -0.69 -8.06 7.24
C LEU A 40 -0.54 -7.87 5.74
N TRP A 41 -1.34 -8.62 5.01
CA TRP A 41 -1.40 -8.55 3.56
C TRP A 41 -2.80 -8.09 3.17
N SER A 42 -2.88 -7.14 2.27
CA SER A 42 -4.10 -6.83 1.53
C SER A 42 -3.92 -7.25 0.07
N HIS A 43 -4.98 -7.72 -0.53
CA HIS A 43 -5.00 -8.10 -1.92
C HIS A 43 -6.37 -7.85 -2.48
N ASP A 44 -6.43 -7.56 -3.77
CA ASP A 44 -7.67 -7.38 -4.48
C ASP A 44 -7.50 -7.65 -5.97
N ASN A 45 -8.58 -7.93 -6.66
CA ASN A 45 -8.55 -8.24 -8.07
C ASN A 45 -8.70 -6.97 -8.92
N PHE A 46 -7.85 -6.82 -9.89
CA PHE A 46 -8.00 -5.81 -10.95
C PHE A 46 -8.33 -6.52 -12.26
N GLY A 47 -9.60 -6.79 -12.48
CA GLY A 47 -10.05 -7.67 -13.54
C GLY A 47 -9.71 -9.13 -13.26
N GLU A 48 -8.88 -9.75 -14.10
CA GLU A 48 -8.38 -11.11 -13.89
C GLU A 48 -7.02 -11.16 -13.17
N ASP A 49 -6.37 -10.00 -13.02
CA ASP A 49 -5.06 -9.85 -12.42
C ASP A 49 -5.18 -9.57 -10.92
N LEU A 50 -4.11 -9.79 -10.18
CA LEU A 50 -4.10 -9.63 -8.73
C LEU A 50 -3.16 -8.51 -8.31
N LEU A 51 -3.67 -7.59 -7.52
CA LEU A 51 -2.89 -6.61 -6.77
C LEU A 51 -2.68 -7.10 -5.35
N ILE A 52 -1.46 -6.97 -4.86
CA ILE A 52 -1.04 -7.45 -3.54
C ILE A 52 -0.24 -6.36 -2.86
N ASN A 53 -0.53 -6.11 -1.60
CA ASN A 53 0.22 -5.18 -0.79
C ASN A 53 0.58 -5.80 0.57
N PRO A 54 1.85 -6.04 0.85
CA PRO A 54 2.32 -6.22 2.21
C PRO A 54 2.23 -4.89 2.93
N ARG A 55 1.61 -4.84 4.09
CA ARG A 55 1.46 -3.61 4.87
C ARG A 55 2.79 -2.87 5.02
N ASP A 56 2.75 -1.55 4.86
CA ASP A 56 3.92 -0.65 4.88
C ASP A 56 4.98 -0.99 3.81
N SER A 57 4.52 -1.45 2.65
CA SER A 57 5.35 -1.74 1.47
C SER A 57 4.63 -1.28 0.20
N GLY A 58 5.29 -1.41 -0.94
CA GLY A 58 4.71 -1.09 -2.26
C GLY A 58 3.58 -2.03 -2.68
N ILE A 59 3.02 -1.72 -3.82
CA ILE A 59 1.98 -2.53 -4.46
C ILE A 59 2.66 -3.49 -5.43
N PHE A 60 2.30 -4.77 -5.34
CA PHE A 60 2.76 -5.81 -6.26
C PHE A 60 1.63 -6.22 -7.19
N TYR A 61 1.98 -6.52 -8.42
CA TYR A 61 1.07 -6.91 -9.47
C TYR A 61 1.42 -8.31 -9.98
N TRP A 62 0.41 -9.16 -10.07
CA TRP A 62 0.52 -10.49 -10.67
C TRP A 62 -0.42 -10.60 -11.87
N ASP A 63 0.17 -10.86 -13.03
CA ASP A 63 -0.54 -11.01 -14.31
C ASP A 63 -0.95 -12.48 -14.49
N LYS A 64 -2.24 -12.73 -14.59
CA LYS A 64 -2.81 -14.08 -14.81
C LYS A 64 -2.25 -14.74 -16.05
N THR A 65 -1.98 -13.99 -17.11
CA THR A 65 -1.50 -14.53 -18.39
C THR A 65 -0.10 -15.13 -18.31
N GLN A 66 0.70 -14.72 -17.33
CA GLN A 66 2.05 -15.24 -17.08
C GLN A 66 2.04 -16.59 -16.37
N GLY A 67 0.89 -17.05 -15.88
CA GLY A 67 0.72 -18.32 -15.20
C GLY A 67 1.29 -18.37 -13.78
N LEU A 68 1.04 -19.48 -13.09
CA LEU A 68 1.34 -19.64 -11.65
C LEU A 68 2.84 -19.76 -11.33
N THR A 69 3.69 -19.95 -12.32
CA THR A 69 5.15 -20.04 -12.10
C THR A 69 5.84 -18.69 -12.06
N THR A 70 5.16 -17.65 -12.54
CA THR A 70 5.68 -16.28 -12.51
C THR A 70 5.29 -15.59 -11.21
N ARG A 71 6.24 -14.91 -10.59
CA ARG A 71 5.99 -14.15 -9.34
C ARG A 71 5.37 -12.81 -9.65
N ALA A 72 4.60 -12.29 -8.69
CA ALA A 72 4.22 -10.89 -8.67
C ALA A 72 5.48 -9.99 -8.68
N VAL A 73 5.40 -8.90 -9.41
CA VAL A 73 6.44 -7.87 -9.48
C VAL A 73 5.89 -6.57 -8.92
N GLU A 74 6.75 -5.69 -8.48
CA GLU A 74 6.31 -4.37 -8.03
C GLU A 74 5.58 -3.64 -9.16
N LEU A 75 4.45 -3.01 -8.86
CA LEU A 75 3.59 -2.36 -9.86
C LEU A 75 4.34 -1.29 -10.66
N SER A 76 5.25 -0.57 -10.02
CA SER A 76 6.13 0.42 -10.66
C SER A 76 7.07 -0.18 -11.72
N ALA A 77 7.42 -1.45 -11.58
CA ALA A 77 8.33 -2.19 -12.47
C ALA A 77 7.61 -3.18 -13.41
N ALA A 78 6.31 -3.41 -13.22
CA ALA A 78 5.55 -4.37 -14.00
C ALA A 78 5.40 -3.90 -15.46
N THR A 79 5.52 -4.83 -16.41
CA THR A 79 5.50 -4.53 -17.85
C THR A 79 4.48 -5.35 -18.64
N THR A 80 3.65 -6.13 -17.94
CA THR A 80 2.69 -7.06 -18.55
C THR A 80 1.26 -6.75 -18.11
N GLY A 81 0.29 -7.28 -18.83
CA GLY A 81 -1.12 -7.16 -18.50
C GLY A 81 -1.60 -5.72 -18.34
N ALA A 82 -2.45 -5.47 -17.38
CA ALA A 82 -2.98 -4.13 -17.07
C ALA A 82 -1.90 -3.17 -16.53
N ALA A 83 -0.73 -3.67 -16.13
CA ALA A 83 0.40 -2.84 -15.71
C ALA A 83 1.37 -2.49 -16.85
N ASN A 84 1.04 -2.84 -18.10
CA ASN A 84 1.83 -2.42 -19.25
C ASN A 84 1.50 -0.97 -19.64
N GLY A 85 2.49 -0.10 -19.62
CA GLY A 85 2.33 1.31 -19.97
C GLY A 85 3.22 2.24 -19.16
N THR A 86 3.02 3.54 -19.37
CA THR A 86 3.73 4.59 -18.62
C THR A 86 3.15 4.69 -17.21
N LYS A 87 4.00 4.51 -16.20
CA LYS A 87 3.63 4.67 -14.80
C LYS A 87 3.76 6.12 -14.39
N THR A 88 2.83 6.58 -13.59
CA THR A 88 2.91 7.92 -13.01
C THR A 88 2.68 7.82 -11.50
N SER A 89 3.67 8.21 -10.73
CA SER A 89 3.58 8.36 -9.27
C SER A 89 2.97 7.15 -8.52
N VAL A 90 3.31 5.91 -8.95
CA VAL A 90 2.84 4.69 -8.27
C VAL A 90 3.26 4.69 -6.81
N PRO A 91 2.36 4.40 -5.85
CA PRO A 91 2.71 4.36 -4.44
C PRO A 91 3.81 3.37 -4.10
N GLN A 92 4.78 3.80 -3.29
CA GLN A 92 5.90 2.98 -2.83
C GLN A 92 5.67 2.39 -1.43
N VAL A 93 4.86 3.06 -0.62
CA VAL A 93 4.58 2.65 0.75
C VAL A 93 3.09 2.81 1.02
N VAL A 94 2.41 1.71 1.30
CA VAL A 94 0.95 1.67 1.48
C VAL A 94 0.59 0.77 2.65
N LYS A 95 -0.37 1.15 3.47
CA LYS A 95 -0.88 0.31 4.57
C LYS A 95 -1.87 -0.73 4.10
N GLN A 96 -2.75 -0.37 3.18
CA GLN A 96 -3.75 -1.26 2.60
C GLN A 96 -4.14 -0.79 1.21
N ILE A 97 -4.43 -1.72 0.33
CA ILE A 97 -5.05 -1.46 -0.98
C ILE A 97 -6.47 -2.02 -1.03
N LEU A 98 -7.26 -1.44 -1.92
CA LEU A 98 -8.60 -1.89 -2.28
C LEU A 98 -8.86 -1.48 -3.73
N VAL A 99 -9.58 -2.30 -4.48
CA VAL A 99 -10.07 -1.97 -5.81
C VAL A 99 -11.57 -1.71 -5.73
N SER A 100 -12.02 -0.52 -6.11
CA SER A 100 -13.44 -0.21 -6.09
C SER A 100 -14.21 -1.05 -7.10
N ASP A 101 -15.21 -1.80 -6.63
CA ASP A 101 -16.06 -2.67 -7.46
C ASP A 101 -16.87 -1.87 -8.49
N THR A 102 -17.24 -0.63 -8.17
CA THR A 102 -18.13 0.19 -9.00
C THR A 102 -17.37 0.89 -10.10
N ASP A 103 -16.23 1.46 -9.79
CA ASP A 103 -15.54 2.42 -10.66
C ASP A 103 -14.12 1.97 -11.06
N ARG A 104 -13.66 0.83 -10.51
CA ARG A 104 -12.37 0.21 -10.79
C ARG A 104 -11.18 1.16 -10.62
N HIS A 105 -11.25 2.00 -9.58
CA HIS A 105 -10.09 2.71 -9.06
C HIS A 105 -9.33 1.80 -8.12
N VAL A 106 -8.01 1.80 -8.21
CA VAL A 106 -7.17 1.23 -7.16
C VAL A 106 -6.96 2.29 -6.09
N ILE A 107 -7.32 1.99 -4.86
CA ILE A 107 -7.26 2.92 -3.73
C ILE A 107 -6.16 2.45 -2.78
N ALA A 108 -5.27 3.36 -2.43
CA ALA A 108 -4.16 3.13 -1.52
C ALA A 108 -4.35 3.95 -0.25
N PHE A 109 -4.45 3.29 0.89
CA PHE A 109 -4.67 3.90 2.21
C PHE A 109 -3.38 4.00 3.00
N GLY A 110 -3.15 5.14 3.67
CA GLY A 110 -1.91 5.42 4.40
C GLY A 110 -0.70 5.37 3.47
N SER A 111 -0.82 6.06 2.34
CA SER A 111 0.14 6.05 1.25
C SER A 111 1.24 7.11 1.43
N ASP A 112 2.30 6.98 0.66
CA ASP A 112 3.27 8.05 0.40
C ASP A 112 2.68 9.12 -0.51
N GLY A 113 3.33 10.27 -0.55
CA GLY A 113 2.93 11.42 -1.38
C GLY A 113 3.19 11.21 -2.87
N LEU A 114 2.82 12.22 -3.65
CA LEU A 114 3.05 12.23 -5.09
C LEU A 114 4.54 12.33 -5.41
N GLY A 115 4.94 11.75 -6.53
CA GLY A 115 6.26 11.95 -7.09
C GLY A 115 6.54 13.43 -7.45
N ALA A 116 7.79 13.74 -7.69
CA ALA A 116 8.25 15.12 -7.89
C ALA A 116 7.57 15.84 -9.06
N ASN A 117 7.06 15.09 -10.04
CA ASN A 117 6.35 15.62 -11.22
C ASN A 117 5.55 14.50 -11.90
N SER A 118 4.79 14.85 -12.92
CA SER A 118 3.95 13.93 -13.71
C SER A 118 4.71 12.83 -14.45
N SER A 119 6.02 12.97 -14.61
CA SER A 119 6.87 11.95 -15.24
C SER A 119 7.54 11.02 -14.23
N ALA A 120 7.38 11.27 -12.93
CA ALA A 120 7.89 10.40 -11.90
C ALA A 120 7.11 9.07 -11.92
N THR A 121 7.81 7.95 -12.02
CA THR A 121 7.19 6.62 -12.06
C THR A 121 6.66 6.19 -10.70
N GLN A 122 7.21 6.72 -9.62
CA GLN A 122 6.90 6.38 -8.24
C GLN A 122 6.56 7.62 -7.42
N GLY A 123 5.87 7.42 -6.31
CA GLY A 123 5.63 8.43 -5.29
C GLY A 123 6.92 8.93 -4.62
N ASP A 124 6.80 9.76 -3.62
CA ASP A 124 7.95 10.34 -2.91
C ASP A 124 8.58 9.41 -1.86
N GLY A 125 7.93 8.28 -1.57
CA GLY A 125 8.37 7.29 -0.59
C GLY A 125 8.22 7.74 0.87
N VAL A 126 7.64 8.91 1.12
CA VAL A 126 7.39 9.44 2.47
C VAL A 126 5.95 9.16 2.87
N GLN A 127 5.75 8.14 3.71
CA GLN A 127 4.41 7.72 4.13
C GLN A 127 3.71 8.80 4.96
N ASP A 128 2.50 9.20 4.54
CA ASP A 128 1.53 9.90 5.38
C ASP A 128 0.45 8.91 5.83
N PRO A 129 0.35 8.61 7.14
CA PRO A 129 -0.59 7.61 7.65
C PRO A 129 -2.07 7.94 7.43
N LEU A 130 -2.41 9.15 7.05
CA LEU A 130 -3.77 9.62 6.82
C LEU A 130 -4.06 9.94 5.35
N LEU A 131 -3.08 9.80 4.47
CA LEU A 131 -3.23 10.05 3.05
C LEU A 131 -3.89 8.85 2.36
N ILE A 132 -4.90 9.13 1.57
CA ILE A 132 -5.55 8.16 0.67
C ILE A 132 -5.26 8.64 -0.75
N ARG A 133 -4.73 7.75 -1.58
CA ARG A 133 -4.54 8.02 -3.01
C ARG A 133 -5.34 7.03 -3.83
N PHE A 134 -5.80 7.45 -4.97
CA PHE A 134 -6.51 6.59 -5.90
C PHE A 134 -5.97 6.76 -7.32
N SER A 135 -5.89 5.66 -8.04
CA SER A 135 -5.45 5.62 -9.43
C SER A 135 -6.50 6.25 -10.34
N SER A 136 -6.17 6.47 -11.59
CA SER A 136 -7.16 6.78 -12.62
C SER A 136 -8.12 5.59 -12.81
N GLN A 137 -9.36 5.89 -13.20
CA GLN A 137 -10.38 4.87 -13.44
C GLN A 137 -9.92 3.84 -14.47
N GLU A 138 -10.14 2.57 -14.18
CA GLU A 138 -9.72 1.43 -15.02
C GLU A 138 -8.23 1.38 -15.35
N ASN A 139 -7.40 2.11 -14.62
CA ASN A 139 -5.96 2.18 -14.85
C ASN A 139 -5.18 2.05 -13.53
N ALA A 140 -4.52 0.92 -13.32
CA ALA A 140 -3.80 0.62 -12.08
C ALA A 140 -2.45 1.34 -11.96
N ILE A 141 -1.94 1.96 -13.04
CA ILE A 141 -0.57 2.50 -13.09
C ILE A 141 -0.50 4.02 -13.18
N ASP A 142 -1.63 4.70 -13.33
CA ASP A 142 -1.71 6.16 -13.44
C ASP A 142 -2.24 6.76 -12.13
N TRP A 143 -1.33 7.36 -11.35
CA TRP A 143 -1.58 7.88 -10.00
C TRP A 143 -1.30 9.37 -9.84
N PHE A 144 -0.76 10.02 -10.86
CA PHE A 144 -0.49 11.45 -10.79
C PHE A 144 -1.70 12.23 -11.30
N PRO A 145 -2.33 13.10 -10.47
CA PRO A 145 -3.50 13.88 -10.87
C PRO A 145 -3.18 14.82 -12.03
N THR A 146 -3.99 14.76 -13.06
CA THR A 146 -3.91 15.65 -14.23
C THR A 146 -5.32 16.13 -14.60
N ALA A 147 -5.41 17.13 -15.48
CA ALA A 147 -6.72 17.63 -15.96
C ALA A 147 -7.49 16.61 -16.81
N THR A 148 -6.85 15.53 -17.25
CA THR A 148 -7.40 14.56 -18.19
C THR A 148 -7.65 13.18 -17.60
N ASN A 149 -7.17 12.91 -16.38
CA ASN A 149 -7.39 11.64 -15.69
C ASN A 149 -8.25 11.82 -14.43
N THR A 150 -8.58 10.72 -13.80
CA THR A 150 -9.40 10.68 -12.59
C THR A 150 -8.59 10.30 -11.35
N ALA A 151 -7.27 10.26 -11.46
CA ALA A 151 -6.39 10.03 -10.32
C ALA A 151 -6.45 11.21 -9.34
N GLY A 152 -6.26 10.93 -8.06
CA GLY A 152 -6.29 11.97 -7.03
C GLY A 152 -5.85 11.47 -5.68
N ASP A 153 -5.95 12.37 -4.72
CA ASP A 153 -5.65 12.09 -3.33
C ASP A 153 -6.63 12.80 -2.39
N LEU A 154 -6.80 12.23 -1.21
CA LEU A 154 -7.60 12.76 -0.12
C LEU A 154 -6.81 12.57 1.18
N ARG A 155 -6.86 13.54 2.07
CA ARG A 155 -6.26 13.41 3.39
C ARG A 155 -7.32 13.44 4.47
N LEU A 156 -7.33 12.42 5.33
CA LEU A 156 -8.26 12.35 6.47
C LEU A 156 -7.98 13.50 7.46
N GLY A 157 -9.04 14.16 7.89
CA GLY A 157 -8.94 15.31 8.80
C GLY A 157 -8.80 14.94 10.27
N THR A 158 -9.12 13.70 10.66
CA THR A 158 -9.11 13.23 12.05
C THR A 158 -8.45 11.86 12.19
N GLY A 159 -7.75 11.67 13.30
CA GLY A 159 -6.97 10.47 13.57
C GLY A 159 -5.47 10.75 13.50
N SER A 160 -4.69 9.73 13.87
CA SER A 160 -3.23 9.76 13.78
C SER A 160 -2.70 8.73 12.77
N THR A 161 -3.43 7.65 12.58
CA THR A 161 -3.05 6.61 11.64
C THR A 161 -4.27 5.87 11.09
N PHE A 162 -4.17 5.49 9.84
CA PHE A 162 -5.10 4.58 9.20
C PHE A 162 -4.94 3.16 9.79
N MET A 163 -6.05 2.53 10.10
CA MET A 163 -6.10 1.17 10.63
C MET A 163 -6.55 0.15 9.59
N GLN A 164 -7.74 0.37 9.00
CA GLN A 164 -8.32 -0.54 8.01
C GLN A 164 -9.36 0.18 7.15
N ALA A 165 -9.56 -0.30 5.92
CA ALA A 165 -10.71 0.06 5.08
C ALA A 165 -11.49 -1.20 4.69
N ILE A 166 -12.79 -1.05 4.56
CA ILE A 166 -13.71 -2.11 4.14
C ILE A 166 -14.68 -1.54 3.13
N GLU A 167 -14.77 -2.15 1.97
CA GLU A 167 -15.76 -1.81 0.96
C GLU A 167 -17.13 -2.40 1.33
N THR A 168 -18.15 -1.57 1.18
CA THR A 168 -19.55 -1.96 1.28
C THR A 168 -20.22 -1.72 -0.07
N LYS A 169 -21.50 -2.03 -0.21
CA LYS A 169 -22.23 -1.86 -1.48
C LYS A 169 -22.34 -0.42 -2.00
N ARG A 170 -22.11 0.58 -1.15
CA ARG A 170 -22.34 2.00 -1.51
C ARG A 170 -21.22 2.93 -1.09
N GLU A 171 -20.38 2.50 -0.18
CA GLU A 171 -19.36 3.32 0.46
C GLU A 171 -18.20 2.48 0.92
N ILE A 172 -17.06 3.11 1.09
CA ILE A 172 -15.89 2.51 1.70
C ILE A 172 -15.78 3.08 3.13
N LEU A 173 -15.85 2.21 4.11
CA LEU A 173 -15.66 2.56 5.51
C LEU A 173 -14.17 2.59 5.82
N VAL A 174 -13.67 3.74 6.25
CA VAL A 174 -12.26 3.98 6.55
C VAL A 174 -12.10 4.21 8.04
N PHE A 175 -11.41 3.28 8.69
CA PHE A 175 -11.16 3.29 10.14
C PHE A 175 -9.79 3.90 10.42
N THR A 176 -9.77 4.90 11.28
CA THR A 176 -8.55 5.42 11.89
C THR A 176 -8.46 4.96 13.34
N ASP A 177 -7.39 5.32 14.02
CA ASP A 177 -7.23 5.07 15.46
C ASP A 177 -8.26 5.80 16.35
N LYS A 178 -8.97 6.82 15.82
CA LYS A 178 -9.88 7.68 16.59
C LYS A 178 -11.25 7.90 15.96
N SER A 179 -11.39 7.61 14.67
CA SER A 179 -12.61 7.96 13.93
C SER A 179 -12.93 6.94 12.84
N LEU A 180 -14.18 6.95 12.44
CA LEU A 180 -14.69 6.24 11.27
C LEU A 180 -15.13 7.28 10.24
N HIS A 181 -14.68 7.09 9.01
CA HIS A 181 -15.05 7.90 7.87
C HIS A 181 -15.81 7.07 6.84
N SER A 182 -16.76 7.69 6.17
CA SER A 182 -17.46 7.13 5.01
C SER A 182 -16.94 7.80 3.76
N MET A 183 -16.26 7.04 2.91
CA MET A 183 -15.76 7.49 1.62
C MET A 183 -16.71 6.99 0.52
N GLN A 184 -17.21 7.91 -0.29
CA GLN A 184 -18.15 7.60 -1.37
C GLN A 184 -17.62 8.12 -2.70
N PHE A 185 -17.92 7.37 -3.76
CA PHE A 185 -17.73 7.89 -5.11
C PHE A 185 -18.81 8.91 -5.44
N ILE A 186 -18.40 10.13 -5.73
CA ILE A 186 -19.30 11.25 -6.04
C ILE A 186 -19.17 11.70 -7.51
N GLY A 187 -18.20 11.18 -8.22
CA GLY A 187 -17.92 11.52 -9.61
C GLY A 187 -17.19 12.86 -9.81
N PRO A 188 -16.92 13.20 -11.06
CA PRO A 188 -16.20 14.42 -11.39
C PRO A 188 -16.85 15.70 -10.80
N PRO A 189 -16.05 16.69 -10.34
CA PRO A 189 -14.59 16.77 -10.47
C PRO A 189 -13.80 16.11 -9.33
N LEU A 190 -14.43 15.70 -8.24
CA LEU A 190 -13.72 15.27 -7.03
C LEU A 190 -13.48 13.75 -6.94
N GLN A 191 -14.13 12.96 -7.78
CA GLN A 191 -14.15 11.49 -7.77
C GLN A 191 -14.66 10.90 -6.46
N PHE A 192 -13.94 11.06 -5.35
CA PHE A 192 -14.33 10.58 -4.04
C PHE A 192 -14.56 11.74 -3.05
N GLY A 193 -15.51 11.56 -2.13
CA GLY A 193 -15.78 12.43 -0.99
C GLY A 193 -15.78 11.64 0.32
N ILE A 194 -15.40 12.29 1.42
CA ILE A 194 -15.37 11.76 2.79
C ILE A 194 -16.23 12.65 3.69
#